data_fc7875849995355b76ca22708c525e84
#
_entry.id   fc7875849995355b76ca22708c525e84
#
_cell.length_a   1.000
_cell.length_b   1.000
_cell.length_c   1.000
_cell.angle_alpha   90.00
_cell.angle_beta   90.00
_cell.angle_gamma   90.00
#
_symmetry.space_group_name_H-M   'P 1'
#
loop_
_entity.id
_entity.type
_entity.pdbx_description
1 polymer ?
#
loop_
_entity_poly.entity_id
_entity_poly.type
_entity_poly.pdbx_seq_one_letter_code
_entity_poly.pdbx_strand_id
1 'polypeptide(L)'
;MTPVFLCSAQKIVRAKFLISDTKKGIEAIQLFLDNYQVIGLNSSGEIAYIDGEQEEHNFGDVEYEGEFDKNGVQTRAKNSKNLKVTYYDHWDMHDPQGKIKTIGSIKFTYYNKFDMHDEFGTLKSIGNIPVTYYGVFDMHDPKGKVKSIGAVQIQYFNAFDDKRLYGRIKSIKGNSKAVFVRKMTDRDRSEQ
;
A
#
# COMPACT_ATOMS: atom_id res chain seq x y z
N MET A 1 36.80 11.70 -18.59
CA MET A 1 35.91 12.00 -17.45
C MET A 1 34.54 11.43 -17.77
N THR A 2 34.19 10.29 -17.18
CA THR A 2 32.87 9.69 -17.30
C THR A 2 31.91 10.44 -16.37
N PRO A 3 30.75 10.93 -16.85
CA PRO A 3 29.77 11.55 -15.97
C PRO A 3 29.24 10.49 -15.01
N VAL A 4 29.45 10.68 -13.72
CA VAL A 4 28.78 9.92 -12.67
C VAL A 4 27.33 10.42 -12.64
N PHE A 5 26.40 9.65 -13.24
CA PHE A 5 24.98 9.85 -13.04
C PHE A 5 24.68 9.49 -11.59
N LEU A 6 24.55 10.50 -10.74
CA LEU A 6 23.93 10.36 -9.43
C LEU A 6 22.46 9.97 -9.67
N CYS A 7 22.16 8.69 -9.60
CA CYS A 7 20.81 8.20 -9.56
C CYS A 7 20.21 8.67 -8.22
N SER A 8 19.47 9.78 -8.26
CA SER A 8 18.73 10.25 -7.09
C SER A 8 17.68 9.20 -6.74
N ALA A 9 17.73 8.68 -5.51
CA ALA A 9 16.72 7.75 -5.03
C ALA A 9 15.36 8.44 -4.99
N GLN A 10 14.37 7.89 -5.68
CA GLN A 10 12.99 8.42 -5.68
C GLN A 10 12.44 8.49 -4.27
N LYS A 11 11.78 9.60 -3.95
CA LYS A 11 11.25 9.86 -2.63
C LYS A 11 9.74 10.09 -2.68
N ILE A 12 9.03 9.49 -1.72
CA ILE A 12 7.62 9.78 -1.52
C ILE A 12 7.50 11.18 -0.90
N VAL A 13 6.88 12.12 -1.61
CA VAL A 13 6.58 13.47 -1.10
C VAL A 13 5.20 13.54 -0.47
N ARG A 14 4.29 12.67 -0.90
CA ARG A 14 2.93 12.56 -0.35
C ARG A 14 2.39 11.16 -0.55
N ALA A 15 1.65 10.66 0.43
CA ALA A 15 0.89 9.42 0.34
C ALA A 15 -0.56 9.65 0.77
N LYS A 16 -1.51 9.15 -0.01
CA LYS A 16 -2.94 9.15 0.33
C LYS A 16 -3.41 7.71 0.48
N PHE A 17 -4.19 7.45 1.50
CA PHE A 17 -4.75 6.14 1.81
C PHE A 17 -6.26 6.21 1.91
N LEU A 18 -6.94 5.28 1.24
CA LEU A 18 -8.36 5.02 1.39
C LEU A 18 -8.56 3.82 2.29
N ILE A 19 -9.41 3.97 3.31
CA ILE A 19 -9.78 2.90 4.23
C ILE A 19 -11.30 2.73 4.27
N SER A 20 -11.76 1.50 4.49
CA SER A 20 -13.19 1.16 4.50
C SER A 20 -13.76 1.08 5.91
N ASP A 21 -15.02 1.46 6.06
CA ASP A 21 -15.80 1.17 7.26
C ASP A 21 -16.03 -0.33 7.46
N THR A 22 -16.28 -1.03 6.37
CA THR A 22 -16.81 -2.40 6.40
C THR A 22 -15.75 -3.46 6.23
N LYS A 23 -14.72 -3.19 5.42
CA LYS A 23 -13.63 -4.14 5.15
C LYS A 23 -12.45 -3.91 6.07
N LYS A 24 -11.60 -4.91 6.20
CA LYS A 24 -10.29 -4.82 6.82
C LYS A 24 -9.28 -4.26 5.81
N GLY A 25 -8.21 -3.66 6.34
CA GLY A 25 -7.09 -3.20 5.54
C GLY A 25 -7.32 -1.88 4.81
N ILE A 26 -6.50 -1.67 3.79
CA ILE A 26 -6.44 -0.45 2.97
C ILE A 26 -7.08 -0.77 1.62
N GLU A 27 -8.01 0.07 1.16
CA GLU A 27 -8.72 -0.13 -0.11
C GLU A 27 -7.95 0.42 -1.31
N ALA A 28 -7.26 1.55 -1.13
CA ALA A 28 -6.42 2.11 -2.17
C ALA A 28 -5.30 2.98 -1.58
N ILE A 29 -4.19 3.08 -2.30
CA ILE A 29 -3.05 3.92 -1.96
C ILE A 29 -2.65 4.72 -3.18
N GLN A 30 -2.40 6.02 -3.01
CA GLN A 30 -1.78 6.89 -4.02
C GLN A 30 -0.47 7.44 -3.46
N LEU A 31 0.63 7.15 -4.12
CA LEU A 31 1.96 7.64 -3.80
C LEU A 31 2.36 8.72 -4.80
N PHE A 32 2.66 9.91 -4.31
CA PHE A 32 3.16 11.02 -5.09
C PHE A 32 4.67 11.12 -4.87
N LEU A 33 5.44 11.05 -5.94
CA LEU A 33 6.90 11.03 -5.90
C LEU A 33 7.48 12.42 -6.20
N ASP A 34 8.75 12.61 -5.83
CA ASP A 34 9.50 13.86 -6.06
C ASP A 34 9.77 14.16 -7.54
N ASN A 35 9.64 13.18 -8.43
CA ASN A 35 9.69 13.31 -9.88
C ASN A 35 8.32 13.48 -10.55
N TYR A 36 7.31 13.94 -9.78
CA TYR A 36 5.92 14.15 -10.22
C TYR A 36 5.15 12.89 -10.64
N GLN A 37 5.73 11.71 -10.54
CA GLN A 37 4.99 10.48 -10.79
C GLN A 37 4.00 10.19 -9.67
N VAL A 38 2.85 9.61 -10.05
CA VAL A 38 1.83 9.13 -9.14
C VAL A 38 1.64 7.63 -9.35
N ILE A 39 1.74 6.87 -8.29
CA ILE A 39 1.52 5.42 -8.31
C ILE A 39 0.25 5.12 -7.54
N GLY A 40 -0.73 4.52 -8.20
CA GLY A 40 -1.95 4.01 -7.60
C GLY A 40 -1.84 2.52 -7.32
N LEU A 41 -2.17 2.10 -6.09
CA LEU A 41 -2.27 0.70 -5.70
C LEU A 41 -3.72 0.40 -5.29
N ASN A 42 -4.21 -0.79 -5.68
CA ASN A 42 -5.53 -1.28 -5.32
C ASN A 42 -5.53 -1.97 -3.94
N SER A 43 -6.69 -2.48 -3.51
CA SER A 43 -6.87 -3.18 -2.22
C SER A 43 -6.07 -4.49 -2.11
N SER A 44 -5.69 -5.11 -3.22
CA SER A 44 -4.82 -6.30 -3.26
C SER A 44 -3.34 -5.93 -3.08
N GLY A 45 -3.01 -4.62 -3.12
CA GLY A 45 -1.64 -4.10 -3.09
C GLY A 45 -0.95 -4.21 -4.44
N GLU A 46 -1.70 -4.37 -5.55
CA GLU A 46 -1.20 -4.38 -6.92
C GLU A 46 -1.22 -2.96 -7.50
N ILE A 47 -0.36 -2.71 -8.49
CA ILE A 47 -0.34 -1.43 -9.20
C ILE A 47 -1.60 -1.33 -10.07
N ALA A 48 -2.45 -0.35 -9.76
CA ALA A 48 -3.62 -0.03 -10.56
C ALA A 48 -3.27 0.90 -11.72
N TYR A 49 -2.42 1.90 -11.46
CA TYR A 49 -1.93 2.82 -12.49
C TYR A 49 -0.61 3.47 -12.07
N ILE A 50 0.14 3.96 -13.06
CA ILE A 50 1.28 4.86 -12.88
C ILE A 50 1.05 6.03 -13.82
N ASP A 51 0.96 7.24 -13.26
CA ASP A 51 0.80 8.49 -13.98
C ASP A 51 2.05 9.35 -13.78
N GLY A 52 2.47 10.12 -14.80
CA GLY A 52 3.64 10.97 -14.71
C GLY A 52 3.63 12.03 -15.79
N GLU A 53 4.01 13.26 -15.43
CA GLU A 53 4.19 14.32 -16.40
C GLU A 53 5.30 13.97 -17.40
N GLN A 54 4.92 13.54 -18.58
CA GLN A 54 5.39 13.95 -19.90
C GLN A 54 4.70 13.09 -20.97
N GLU A 55 3.94 13.79 -21.76
CA GLU A 55 3.21 13.43 -22.97
C GLU A 55 1.73 13.19 -22.81
N GLU A 56 1.02 14.03 -23.56
CA GLU A 56 -0.42 14.00 -23.80
C GLU A 56 -0.90 12.60 -24.16
N HIS A 57 -2.00 12.22 -23.55
CA HIS A 57 -2.89 11.15 -24.01
C HIS A 57 -2.27 9.77 -24.23
N ASN A 58 -2.20 9.02 -23.14
CA ASN A 58 -2.69 7.64 -23.16
C ASN A 58 -2.74 7.16 -21.72
N PHE A 59 -3.91 6.75 -21.27
CA PHE A 59 -4.02 5.77 -20.19
C PHE A 59 -3.20 4.57 -20.66
N GLY A 60 -1.92 4.58 -20.31
CA GLY A 60 -0.99 3.56 -20.76
C GLY A 60 -1.42 2.26 -20.13
N ASP A 61 -1.91 1.38 -20.98
CA ASP A 61 -2.10 -0.01 -20.66
C ASP A 61 -0.84 -0.50 -19.97
N VAL A 62 -1.03 -0.97 -18.78
CA VAL A 62 0.03 -1.60 -18.03
C VAL A 62 0.27 -2.95 -18.69
N GLU A 63 1.26 -3.04 -19.59
CA GLU A 63 1.65 -4.30 -20.20
C GLU A 63 2.14 -5.28 -19.14
N TYR A 64 1.39 -6.37 -19.00
CA TYR A 64 1.73 -7.51 -18.17
C TYR A 64 2.53 -8.49 -19.03
N GLU A 65 3.84 -8.45 -19.01
CA GLU A 65 4.65 -9.57 -19.45
C GLU A 65 4.81 -10.53 -18.26
N GLY A 66 4.07 -11.62 -18.32
CA GLY A 66 4.12 -12.68 -17.33
C GLY A 66 5.04 -13.78 -17.78
N GLU A 67 6.26 -13.88 -17.25
CA GLU A 67 6.97 -15.15 -17.22
C GLU A 67 6.57 -15.92 -15.96
N PHE A 68 6.18 -17.17 -16.14
CA PHE A 68 6.01 -18.09 -15.02
C PHE A 68 7.38 -18.72 -14.70
N ASP A 69 7.76 -18.70 -13.44
CA ASP A 69 8.93 -19.44 -12.99
C ASP A 69 8.63 -20.96 -13.07
N LYS A 70 9.70 -21.79 -12.88
CA LYS A 70 9.61 -23.25 -12.95
C LYS A 70 8.62 -23.88 -11.93
N ASN A 71 8.07 -23.08 -11.02
CA ASN A 71 7.14 -23.46 -9.95
C ASN A 71 5.73 -22.91 -10.19
N GLY A 72 5.46 -22.29 -11.35
CA GLY A 72 4.16 -21.73 -11.70
C GLY A 72 3.82 -20.42 -10.98
N VAL A 73 4.80 -19.76 -10.37
CA VAL A 73 4.65 -18.42 -9.76
C VAL A 73 4.90 -17.39 -10.84
N GLN A 74 3.91 -16.55 -11.09
CA GLN A 74 3.99 -15.49 -12.08
C GLN A 74 4.94 -14.40 -11.57
N THR A 75 6.16 -14.33 -12.11
CA THR A 75 7.11 -13.25 -11.86
C THR A 75 6.70 -12.06 -12.71
N ARG A 76 5.87 -11.19 -12.14
CA ARG A 76 5.48 -9.95 -12.80
C ARG A 76 6.59 -8.91 -12.67
N ALA A 77 7.58 -8.98 -13.54
CA ALA A 77 8.50 -7.87 -13.73
C ALA A 77 7.80 -6.82 -14.59
N LYS A 78 7.49 -5.66 -14.04
CA LYS A 78 6.88 -4.57 -14.76
C LYS A 78 7.85 -3.43 -14.92
N ASN A 79 8.21 -3.14 -16.17
CA ASN A 79 8.89 -1.91 -16.53
C ASN A 79 7.82 -0.91 -17.02
N SER A 80 7.32 -0.06 -16.12
CA SER A 80 6.72 1.18 -16.55
C SER A 80 7.85 2.13 -16.88
N LYS A 81 7.83 2.74 -18.06
CA LYS A 81 8.83 3.60 -18.75
C LYS A 81 10.07 4.11 -17.99
N ASN A 82 10.25 3.90 -16.69
CA ASN A 82 11.46 4.20 -15.89
C ASN A 82 11.40 3.67 -14.44
N LEU A 83 10.37 2.88 -14.06
CA LEU A 83 10.24 2.34 -12.70
C LEU A 83 10.37 0.81 -12.72
N LYS A 84 11.45 0.30 -12.15
CA LYS A 84 11.62 -1.14 -11.93
C LYS A 84 10.75 -1.58 -10.75
N VAL A 85 9.85 -2.55 -10.98
CA VAL A 85 9.08 -3.19 -9.92
C VAL A 85 9.66 -4.56 -9.63
N THR A 86 9.85 -4.89 -8.35
CA THR A 86 10.26 -6.22 -7.91
C THR A 86 9.22 -6.78 -6.94
N TYR A 87 9.15 -8.10 -6.86
CA TYR A 87 8.20 -8.81 -6.02
C TYR A 87 8.93 -9.75 -5.06
N TYR A 88 8.29 -10.07 -3.94
CA TYR A 88 8.75 -11.16 -3.07
C TYR A 88 8.56 -12.49 -3.79
N ASP A 89 9.62 -13.30 -3.85
CA ASP A 89 9.65 -14.57 -4.55
C ASP A 89 9.87 -15.77 -3.58
N HIS A 90 10.13 -16.94 -4.13
CA HIS A 90 10.34 -18.16 -3.35
C HIS A 90 11.60 -18.16 -2.47
N TRP A 91 12.58 -17.30 -2.76
CA TRP A 91 13.76 -17.13 -1.94
C TRP A 91 13.48 -16.29 -0.68
N ASP A 92 12.43 -15.49 -0.70
CA ASP A 92 11.96 -14.71 0.44
C ASP A 92 11.05 -15.59 1.35
N MET A 93 11.60 -16.70 1.87
CA MET A 93 10.86 -17.81 2.50
C MET A 93 9.90 -17.42 3.63
N HIS A 94 10.08 -16.29 4.25
CA HIS A 94 9.29 -15.81 5.39
C HIS A 94 8.27 -14.75 5.00
N ASP A 95 8.48 -14.09 3.89
CA ASP A 95 7.66 -12.98 3.40
C ASP A 95 6.53 -13.48 2.47
N PRO A 96 5.46 -12.70 2.27
CA PRO A 96 4.34 -13.09 1.42
C PRO A 96 4.72 -13.01 -0.05
N GLN A 97 4.84 -14.18 -0.69
CA GLN A 97 5.19 -14.30 -2.12
C GLN A 97 4.17 -13.58 -3.02
N GLY A 98 4.65 -13.03 -4.14
CA GLY A 98 3.84 -12.31 -5.11
C GLY A 98 3.46 -10.88 -4.72
N LYS A 99 3.79 -10.45 -3.51
CA LYS A 99 3.60 -9.05 -3.09
C LYS A 99 4.72 -8.16 -3.62
N ILE A 100 4.42 -6.89 -3.89
CA ILE A 100 5.42 -5.90 -4.32
C ILE A 100 6.50 -5.76 -3.25
N LYS A 101 7.77 -5.91 -3.65
CA LYS A 101 8.95 -5.73 -2.78
C LYS A 101 9.53 -4.34 -2.92
N THR A 102 9.66 -3.86 -4.17
CA THR A 102 10.10 -2.48 -4.45
C THR A 102 9.40 -1.90 -5.67
N ILE A 103 9.21 -0.59 -5.68
CA ILE A 103 8.91 0.20 -6.87
C ILE A 103 9.99 1.29 -6.96
N GLY A 104 10.90 1.17 -7.92
CA GLY A 104 12.12 1.97 -7.96
C GLY A 104 12.93 1.78 -6.67
N SER A 105 13.21 2.86 -5.95
CA SER A 105 13.90 2.83 -4.64
C SER A 105 12.96 2.69 -3.44
N ILE A 106 11.63 2.70 -3.65
CA ILE A 106 10.64 2.62 -2.58
C ILE A 106 10.45 1.16 -2.19
N LYS A 107 10.76 0.82 -0.93
CA LYS A 107 10.60 -0.52 -0.37
C LYS A 107 9.22 -0.69 0.23
N PHE A 108 8.59 -1.84 -0.02
CA PHE A 108 7.37 -2.31 0.63
C PHE A 108 7.74 -3.46 1.57
N THR A 109 7.19 -3.45 2.77
CA THR A 109 7.31 -4.58 3.71
C THR A 109 5.94 -5.02 4.16
N TYR A 110 5.83 -6.29 4.50
CA TYR A 110 4.60 -6.90 4.97
C TYR A 110 4.83 -7.64 6.28
N TYR A 111 3.78 -7.83 7.06
CA TYR A 111 3.83 -8.72 8.20
C TYR A 111 4.07 -10.15 7.71
N ASN A 112 5.10 -10.78 8.25
CA ASN A 112 5.60 -12.07 7.79
C ASN A 112 5.43 -13.16 8.84
N LYS A 113 6.00 -14.34 8.63
CA LYS A 113 5.88 -15.51 9.53
C LYS A 113 6.45 -15.29 10.94
N PHE A 114 7.29 -14.29 11.12
CA PHE A 114 7.84 -13.94 12.45
C PHE A 114 6.96 -12.96 13.22
N ASP A 115 6.05 -12.27 12.55
CA ASP A 115 5.12 -11.32 13.16
C ASP A 115 3.88 -12.10 13.69
N MET A 116 4.04 -12.89 14.75
CA MET A 116 3.05 -13.85 15.25
C MET A 116 1.71 -13.25 15.69
N HIS A 117 1.65 -11.97 15.95
CA HIS A 117 0.46 -11.28 16.47
C HIS A 117 -0.31 -10.50 15.39
N ASP A 118 0.26 -10.38 14.23
CA ASP A 118 -0.30 -9.63 13.09
C ASP A 118 -0.73 -10.58 11.97
N GLU A 119 -1.62 -10.13 11.11
CA GLU A 119 -2.13 -10.93 10.01
C GLU A 119 -1.10 -11.01 8.88
N PHE A 120 -0.63 -12.24 8.60
CA PHE A 120 0.35 -12.51 7.56
C PHE A 120 -0.04 -11.91 6.21
N GLY A 121 0.90 -11.24 5.56
CA GLY A 121 0.71 -10.65 4.24
C GLY A 121 0.03 -9.29 4.22
N THR A 122 -0.34 -8.73 5.39
CA THR A 122 -0.81 -7.35 5.48
C THR A 122 0.36 -6.37 5.38
N LEU A 123 0.11 -5.18 4.80
CA LEU A 123 1.14 -4.16 4.58
C LEU A 123 1.70 -3.65 5.91
N LYS A 124 3.02 -3.71 6.10
CA LYS A 124 3.73 -3.25 7.30
C LYS A 124 4.37 -1.88 7.13
N SER A 125 4.92 -1.59 5.93
CA SER A 125 5.41 -0.25 5.60
C SER A 125 5.51 0.01 4.10
N ILE A 126 5.47 1.30 3.73
CA ILE A 126 5.87 1.80 2.40
C ILE A 126 6.96 2.84 2.61
N GLY A 127 8.20 2.52 2.22
CA GLY A 127 9.36 3.34 2.56
C GLY A 127 9.46 3.52 4.07
N ASN A 128 9.40 4.77 4.52
CA ASN A 128 9.43 5.16 5.94
C ASN A 128 8.03 5.38 6.57
N ILE A 129 6.95 5.03 5.87
CA ILE A 129 5.58 5.15 6.38
C ILE A 129 5.14 3.80 6.96
N PRO A 130 5.15 3.60 8.29
CA PRO A 130 4.68 2.37 8.90
C PRO A 130 3.16 2.29 8.88
N VAL A 131 2.64 1.06 8.83
CA VAL A 131 1.21 0.73 8.96
C VAL A 131 1.05 -0.27 10.08
N THR A 132 0.12 -0.02 10.99
CA THR A 132 -0.21 -0.93 12.08
C THR A 132 -1.70 -1.27 12.09
N TYR A 133 -2.03 -2.40 12.70
CA TYR A 133 -3.40 -2.91 12.75
C TYR A 133 -3.81 -3.20 14.20
N TYR A 134 -5.12 -3.20 14.45
CA TYR A 134 -5.65 -3.69 15.72
C TYR A 134 -5.47 -5.21 15.80
N GLY A 135 -4.69 -5.65 16.77
CA GLY A 135 -4.25 -7.03 16.95
C GLY A 135 -4.97 -7.78 18.07
N VAL A 136 -4.34 -8.86 18.52
CA VAL A 136 -4.87 -9.72 19.58
C VAL A 136 -4.88 -9.06 20.96
N PHE A 137 -4.02 -8.07 21.18
CA PHE A 137 -3.94 -7.33 22.45
C PHE A 137 -4.95 -6.17 22.54
N ASP A 138 -5.54 -5.77 21.42
CA ASP A 138 -6.58 -4.74 21.36
C ASP A 138 -7.97 -5.40 21.55
N MET A 139 -8.23 -6.00 22.73
CA MET A 139 -9.34 -6.93 22.98
C MET A 139 -10.75 -6.37 22.68
N HIS A 140 -10.92 -5.06 22.72
CA HIS A 140 -12.22 -4.41 22.55
C HIS A 140 -12.40 -3.79 21.16
N ASP A 141 -11.32 -3.62 20.45
CA ASP A 141 -11.29 -2.98 19.12
C ASP A 141 -11.45 -4.01 17.99
N PRO A 142 -11.89 -3.57 16.80
CA PRO A 142 -12.16 -4.48 15.69
C PRO A 142 -10.85 -5.01 15.09
N LYS A 143 -10.53 -6.26 15.40
CA LYS A 143 -9.31 -6.96 14.98
C LYS A 143 -9.08 -6.92 13.46
N GLY A 144 -7.85 -6.64 13.04
CA GLY A 144 -7.41 -6.58 11.65
C GLY A 144 -7.76 -5.27 10.93
N LYS A 145 -8.40 -4.32 11.62
CA LYS A 145 -8.58 -2.96 11.10
C LYS A 145 -7.29 -2.15 11.22
N VAL A 146 -7.07 -1.21 10.30
CA VAL A 146 -5.90 -0.32 10.31
C VAL A 146 -5.94 0.56 11.55
N LYS A 147 -4.89 0.50 12.38
CA LYS A 147 -4.76 1.28 13.62
C LYS A 147 -4.03 2.60 13.39
N SER A 148 -2.93 2.55 12.63
CA SER A 148 -2.22 3.76 12.24
C SER A 148 -1.55 3.66 10.87
N ILE A 149 -1.33 4.83 10.23
CA ILE A 149 -0.52 4.98 9.02
C ILE A 149 0.41 6.17 9.23
N GLY A 150 1.70 5.92 9.42
CA GLY A 150 2.63 6.93 9.88
C GLY A 150 2.18 7.53 11.20
N ALA A 151 2.00 8.85 11.25
CA ALA A 151 1.49 9.56 12.43
C ALA A 151 -0.06 9.61 12.50
N VAL A 152 -0.75 9.17 11.45
CA VAL A 152 -2.22 9.21 11.42
C VAL A 152 -2.79 8.06 12.24
N GLN A 153 -3.66 8.39 13.19
CA GLN A 153 -4.36 7.44 14.07
C GLN A 153 -5.80 7.25 13.60
N ILE A 154 -6.24 6.00 13.49
CA ILE A 154 -7.59 5.64 13.13
C ILE A 154 -8.26 4.95 14.31
N GLN A 155 -9.41 5.45 14.72
CA GLN A 155 -10.23 4.85 15.77
C GLN A 155 -11.53 4.34 15.19
N TYR A 156 -11.97 3.22 15.69
CA TYR A 156 -13.24 2.61 15.31
C TYR A 156 -14.19 2.56 16.51
N PHE A 157 -15.47 2.45 16.25
CA PHE A 157 -16.45 2.06 17.27
C PHE A 157 -16.12 0.64 17.73
N ASN A 158 -15.95 0.46 19.03
CA ASN A 158 -15.49 -0.78 19.65
C ASN A 158 -16.60 -1.45 20.51
N ALA A 159 -16.21 -2.46 21.30
CA ALA A 159 -17.14 -3.26 22.09
C ALA A 159 -17.89 -2.46 23.17
N PHE A 160 -17.41 -1.29 23.58
CA PHE A 160 -18.07 -0.41 24.56
C PHE A 160 -19.02 0.62 23.91
N ASP A 161 -18.94 0.75 22.59
CA ASP A 161 -19.81 1.65 21.84
C ASP A 161 -21.14 0.95 21.42
N ASP A 162 -21.97 1.64 20.64
CA ASP A 162 -23.19 1.04 20.06
C ASP A 162 -22.81 -0.13 19.14
N LYS A 163 -23.34 -1.32 19.44
CA LYS A 163 -23.07 -2.56 18.68
C LYS A 163 -23.36 -2.45 17.18
N ARG A 164 -24.34 -1.60 16.81
CA ARG A 164 -24.69 -1.36 15.39
C ARG A 164 -23.60 -0.62 14.63
N LEU A 165 -22.72 0.07 15.34
CA LEU A 165 -21.62 0.85 14.78
C LEU A 165 -20.28 0.11 14.87
N TYR A 166 -20.23 -1.04 15.55
CA TYR A 166 -18.98 -1.78 15.77
C TYR A 166 -18.18 -1.98 14.47
N GLY A 167 -16.89 -1.60 14.52
CA GLY A 167 -15.98 -1.70 13.40
C GLY A 167 -16.09 -0.58 12.36
N ARG A 168 -17.04 0.37 12.50
CA ARG A 168 -17.08 1.59 11.68
C ARG A 168 -16.06 2.59 12.17
N ILE A 169 -15.53 3.43 11.26
CA ILE A 169 -14.56 4.47 11.58
C ILE A 169 -15.23 5.51 12.48
N LYS A 170 -14.67 5.72 13.68
CA LYS A 170 -15.11 6.70 14.66
C LYS A 170 -14.37 8.03 14.48
N SER A 171 -13.04 7.97 14.25
CA SER A 171 -12.25 9.17 13.97
C SER A 171 -10.97 8.85 13.21
N ILE A 172 -10.47 9.83 12.45
CA ILE A 172 -9.16 9.84 11.80
C ILE A 172 -8.47 11.13 12.24
N LYS A 173 -7.30 11.02 12.90
CA LYS A 173 -6.55 12.14 13.46
C LYS A 173 -5.09 12.10 13.02
N GLY A 174 -4.46 13.26 12.86
CA GLY A 174 -3.04 13.35 12.51
C GLY A 174 -2.75 13.43 11.01
N ASN A 175 -3.76 13.66 10.16
CA ASN A 175 -3.57 13.92 8.74
C ASN A 175 -2.61 15.10 8.52
N SER A 176 -1.71 14.94 7.57
CA SER A 176 -0.72 15.95 7.17
C SER A 176 -0.63 16.07 5.65
N LYS A 177 0.20 17.03 5.19
CA LYS A 177 0.49 17.14 3.74
C LYS A 177 1.22 15.91 3.20
N ALA A 178 2.07 15.27 4.03
CA ALA A 178 2.86 14.10 3.63
C ALA A 178 2.06 12.80 3.68
N VAL A 179 1.22 12.61 4.70
CA VAL A 179 0.38 11.40 4.86
C VAL A 179 -1.05 11.83 5.12
N PHE A 180 -1.95 11.40 4.25
CA PHE A 180 -3.36 11.70 4.32
C PHE A 180 -4.21 10.43 4.22
N VAL A 181 -5.04 10.20 5.23
CA VAL A 181 -5.94 9.05 5.31
C VAL A 181 -7.39 9.56 5.28
N ARG A 182 -8.22 8.95 4.46
CA ARG A 182 -9.67 9.23 4.46
C ARG A 182 -10.49 7.94 4.36
N LYS A 183 -11.72 8.03 4.81
CA LYS A 183 -12.71 7.00 4.61
C LYS A 183 -13.11 6.93 3.13
N MET A 184 -13.28 5.73 2.61
CA MET A 184 -13.87 5.45 1.31
C MET A 184 -15.33 5.86 1.28
N THR A 185 -15.74 6.59 0.25
CA THR A 185 -17.13 7.01 0.02
C THR A 185 -17.80 6.09 -1.01
N ASP A 186 -19.11 6.19 -1.16
CA ASP A 186 -19.83 5.40 -2.18
C ASP A 186 -19.44 5.82 -3.61
N ARG A 187 -19.04 7.09 -3.81
CA ARG A 187 -18.48 7.56 -5.10
C ARG A 187 -17.19 6.84 -5.45
N ASP A 188 -16.28 6.65 -4.49
CA ASP A 188 -15.02 5.93 -4.72
C ASP A 188 -15.24 4.48 -5.14
N ARG A 189 -16.39 3.88 -4.77
CA ARG A 189 -16.76 2.50 -5.15
C ARG A 189 -17.28 2.39 -6.58
N SER A 190 -17.86 3.45 -7.12
CA SER A 190 -18.41 3.46 -8.48
C SER A 190 -17.35 3.73 -9.55
N GLU A 191 -16.14 4.16 -9.15
CA GLU A 191 -15.01 4.48 -10.04
C GLU A 191 -13.94 3.37 -10.06
N GLN A 192 -14.15 2.24 -9.37
CA GLN A 192 -13.30 1.04 -9.39
C GLN A 192 -13.92 -0.05 -10.26
#